data_df25578d6f75ee76aa8873fea8aff90c
#
_entry.id   df25578d6f75ee76aa8873fea8aff90c
#
_cell.length_a   1.000
_cell.length_b   1.000
_cell.length_c   1.000
_cell.angle_alpha   90.00
_cell.angle_beta   90.00
_cell.angle_gamma   90.00
#
_symmetry.space_group_name_H-M   'P 1'
#
loop_
_entity.id
_entity.type
_entity.pdbx_description
1 polymer ?
#
loop_
_entity_poly.entity_id
_entity_poly.type
_entity_poly.pdbx_seq_one_letter_code
_entity_poly.pdbx_strand_id
1 'polypeptide(L)'
;MSGAERTYSHWRGAPALPDALRADTSTGILLKAGQEPQRWLAGLEWACNDHVDADGLLAVALACQPGLGRAQQALLIGAAEAGDFTAYPGAAAYRLLLRLNQYIRSCCARSADWQAAAYRDIPAALPELIRTSGEADDERDAQVRLVEETQARLRTGDGFLVERAERLLSIGWRRRLGQGSDAFNVVHQREDLTLHAIAAIARADEFQLLAMATPSGTVYQLDAPRHSWAETVELPHVPWPDLSDLRDRLNAEETGPVRWLARPEASQAGFVCLLASTSPAGQPEASCIPPERLRSACAEALAKRP
;
A
#
# COMPACT_ATOMS: atom_id res chain seq x y z
N MET A 1 -27.58 -22.54 17.46
CA MET A 1 -26.36 -23.24 17.01
C MET A 1 -25.30 -22.17 16.85
N SER A 2 -24.21 -22.19 17.62
CA SER A 2 -23.08 -21.28 17.38
C SER A 2 -22.37 -21.80 16.13
N GLY A 3 -22.45 -21.07 15.03
CA GLY A 3 -21.68 -21.36 13.83
C GLY A 3 -20.19 -21.35 14.13
N ALA A 4 -19.38 -22.11 13.40
CA ALA A 4 -17.93 -22.03 13.51
C ALA A 4 -17.48 -20.64 13.03
N GLU A 5 -16.67 -19.94 13.85
CA GLU A 5 -16.04 -18.69 13.47
C GLU A 5 -14.56 -18.92 13.25
N ARG A 6 -14.04 -18.38 12.14
CA ARG A 6 -12.62 -18.46 11.79
C ARG A 6 -12.17 -17.13 11.20
N THR A 7 -11.01 -16.65 11.63
CA THR A 7 -10.37 -15.44 11.09
C THR A 7 -9.24 -15.85 10.16
N TYR A 8 -9.28 -15.34 8.92
CA TYR A 8 -8.26 -15.54 7.89
C TYR A 8 -7.66 -14.17 7.54
N SER A 9 -6.69 -13.72 8.32
CA SER A 9 -6.11 -12.39 8.19
C SER A 9 -4.58 -12.44 8.28
N HIS A 10 -3.94 -11.56 7.53
CA HIS A 10 -2.49 -11.31 7.57
C HIS A 10 -2.13 -10.07 8.42
N TRP A 11 -3.10 -9.48 9.10
CA TRP A 11 -2.88 -8.34 9.97
C TRP A 11 -2.14 -8.72 11.24
N ARG A 12 -1.21 -7.87 11.67
CA ARG A 12 -0.55 -8.04 12.98
C ARG A 12 -1.57 -8.02 14.11
N GLY A 13 -1.44 -9.01 15.00
CA GLY A 13 -2.36 -9.15 16.12
C GLY A 13 -3.65 -9.90 15.80
N ALA A 14 -3.87 -10.34 14.55
CA ALA A 14 -4.92 -11.28 14.22
C ALA A 14 -4.66 -12.65 14.87
N PRO A 15 -5.70 -13.49 15.09
CA PRO A 15 -5.52 -14.85 15.58
C PRO A 15 -4.52 -15.64 14.70
N ALA A 16 -3.61 -16.37 15.35
CA ALA A 16 -2.58 -17.13 14.66
C ALA A 16 -3.18 -18.15 13.70
N LEU A 17 -2.71 -18.14 12.47
CA LEU A 17 -3.06 -19.12 11.45
C LEU A 17 -2.17 -20.36 11.53
N PRO A 18 -2.69 -21.55 11.20
CA PRO A 18 -1.86 -22.72 10.91
C PRO A 18 -0.84 -22.40 9.83
N ASP A 19 0.40 -22.89 9.97
CA ASP A 19 1.50 -22.62 9.02
C ASP A 19 1.13 -22.95 7.56
N ALA A 20 0.33 -24.00 7.34
CA ALA A 20 -0.15 -24.39 6.02
C ALA A 20 -0.99 -23.31 5.31
N LEU A 21 -1.58 -22.39 6.06
CA LEU A 21 -2.43 -21.31 5.52
C LEU A 21 -1.73 -19.97 5.46
N ARG A 22 -0.62 -19.77 6.16
CA ARG A 22 0.05 -18.47 6.21
C ARG A 22 0.47 -17.99 4.83
N ALA A 23 0.13 -16.75 4.52
CA ALA A 23 0.48 -16.05 3.28
C ALA A 23 0.53 -14.54 3.55
N ASP A 24 1.08 -13.78 2.62
CA ASP A 24 1.28 -12.33 2.77
C ASP A 24 -0.01 -11.51 2.63
N THR A 25 -1.08 -12.09 2.03
CA THR A 25 -2.39 -11.45 1.84
C THR A 25 -3.52 -12.40 2.25
N SER A 26 -4.70 -11.88 2.61
CA SER A 26 -5.88 -12.69 2.89
C SER A 26 -6.32 -13.50 1.67
N THR A 27 -6.18 -12.95 0.47
CA THR A 27 -6.35 -13.69 -0.80
C THR A 27 -5.45 -14.91 -0.87
N GLY A 28 -4.17 -14.78 -0.55
CA GLY A 28 -3.22 -15.91 -0.52
C GLY A 28 -3.61 -16.97 0.51
N ILE A 29 -4.06 -16.55 1.69
CA ILE A 29 -4.58 -17.43 2.74
C ILE A 29 -5.79 -18.23 2.23
N LEU A 30 -6.77 -17.57 1.61
CA LEU A 30 -7.99 -18.23 1.11
C LEU A 30 -7.73 -19.11 -0.12
N LEU A 31 -6.75 -18.80 -0.97
CA LEU A 31 -6.30 -19.69 -2.03
C LEU A 31 -5.74 -21.00 -1.46
N LYS A 32 -4.94 -20.95 -0.40
CA LYS A 32 -4.44 -22.13 0.30
C LYS A 32 -5.57 -22.91 0.99
N ALA A 33 -6.48 -22.22 1.68
CA ALA A 33 -7.66 -22.86 2.30
C ALA A 33 -8.55 -23.56 1.26
N GLY A 34 -8.69 -22.97 0.07
CA GLY A 34 -9.46 -23.52 -1.05
C GLY A 34 -8.86 -24.77 -1.69
N GLN A 35 -7.61 -25.13 -1.37
CA GLN A 35 -7.01 -26.42 -1.78
C GLN A 35 -7.61 -27.60 -0.98
N GLU A 36 -7.94 -27.37 0.29
CA GLU A 36 -8.55 -28.35 1.21
C GLU A 36 -9.81 -27.76 1.87
N PRO A 37 -10.88 -27.42 1.09
CA PRO A 37 -12.01 -26.66 1.62
C PRO A 37 -12.76 -27.40 2.71
N GLN A 38 -12.82 -28.72 2.66
CA GLN A 38 -13.45 -29.55 3.71
C GLN A 38 -12.74 -29.43 5.05
N ARG A 39 -11.46 -29.17 5.04
CA ARG A 39 -10.65 -28.99 6.26
C ARG A 39 -10.76 -27.56 6.82
N TRP A 40 -10.71 -26.58 5.94
CA TRP A 40 -10.50 -25.19 6.34
C TRP A 40 -11.76 -24.33 6.30
N LEU A 41 -12.71 -24.61 5.40
CA LEU A 41 -13.90 -23.81 5.17
C LEU A 41 -15.21 -24.53 5.56
N ALA A 42 -15.17 -25.82 5.92
CA ALA A 42 -16.36 -26.56 6.30
C ALA A 42 -17.05 -25.95 7.54
N GLY A 43 -18.38 -25.87 7.48
CA GLY A 43 -19.23 -25.34 8.55
C GLY A 43 -19.28 -23.80 8.62
N LEU A 44 -18.62 -23.09 7.72
CA LEU A 44 -18.79 -21.64 7.54
C LEU A 44 -20.00 -21.38 6.65
N GLU A 45 -20.92 -20.55 7.11
CA GLU A 45 -22.16 -20.23 6.40
C GLU A 45 -22.08 -18.88 5.68
N TRP A 46 -21.17 -18.00 6.09
CA TRP A 46 -20.97 -16.68 5.51
C TRP A 46 -19.51 -16.23 5.66
N ALA A 47 -19.10 -15.28 4.84
CA ALA A 47 -17.81 -14.61 4.90
C ALA A 47 -18.00 -13.10 4.81
N CYS A 48 -17.21 -12.36 5.58
CA CYS A 48 -17.17 -10.90 5.55
C CYS A 48 -15.75 -10.40 5.85
N ASN A 49 -15.54 -9.10 5.66
CA ASN A 49 -14.35 -8.38 6.09
C ASN A 49 -14.78 -7.11 6.83
N ASP A 50 -13.89 -6.52 7.62
CA ASP A 50 -14.16 -5.33 8.45
C ASP A 50 -14.08 -4.02 7.65
N HIS A 51 -13.42 -4.02 6.50
CA HIS A 51 -13.32 -2.89 5.58
C HIS A 51 -13.31 -3.37 4.12
N VAL A 52 -13.61 -2.49 3.17
CA VAL A 52 -13.69 -2.86 1.74
C VAL A 52 -12.44 -2.38 1.00
N ASP A 53 -11.66 -3.37 0.56
CA ASP A 53 -10.50 -3.20 -0.31
C ASP A 53 -10.40 -4.35 -1.33
N ALA A 54 -9.34 -4.36 -2.13
CA ALA A 54 -9.17 -5.37 -3.16
C ALA A 54 -8.87 -6.75 -2.58
N ASP A 55 -8.00 -6.85 -1.56
CA ASP A 55 -7.65 -8.11 -0.92
C ASP A 55 -8.88 -8.73 -0.22
N GLY A 56 -9.61 -7.92 0.56
CA GLY A 56 -10.82 -8.38 1.23
C GLY A 56 -11.92 -8.87 0.27
N LEU A 57 -12.12 -8.18 -0.86
CA LEU A 57 -13.08 -8.62 -1.87
C LEU A 57 -12.70 -9.96 -2.49
N LEU A 58 -11.42 -10.12 -2.85
CA LEU A 58 -10.90 -11.37 -3.40
C LEU A 58 -10.98 -12.50 -2.37
N ALA A 59 -10.60 -12.24 -1.12
CA ALA A 59 -10.67 -13.22 -0.04
C ALA A 59 -12.10 -13.69 0.21
N VAL A 60 -13.08 -12.79 0.31
CA VAL A 60 -14.49 -13.15 0.51
C VAL A 60 -15.03 -13.94 -0.68
N ALA A 61 -14.73 -13.55 -1.92
CA ALA A 61 -15.14 -14.30 -3.10
C ALA A 61 -14.58 -15.73 -3.11
N LEU A 62 -13.31 -15.92 -2.74
CA LEU A 62 -12.66 -17.21 -2.64
C LEU A 62 -13.20 -18.07 -1.48
N ALA A 63 -13.54 -17.45 -0.35
CA ALA A 63 -14.22 -18.17 0.74
C ALA A 63 -15.58 -18.72 0.32
N CYS A 64 -16.35 -17.93 -0.42
CA CYS A 64 -17.66 -18.34 -0.96
C CYS A 64 -17.55 -19.36 -2.11
N GLN A 65 -16.48 -19.28 -2.92
CA GLN A 65 -16.25 -20.11 -4.11
C GLN A 65 -14.80 -20.63 -4.17
N PRO A 66 -14.41 -21.60 -3.34
CA PRO A 66 -13.02 -22.03 -3.18
C PRO A 66 -12.33 -22.51 -4.46
N GLY A 67 -13.09 -22.93 -5.46
CA GLY A 67 -12.55 -23.36 -6.76
C GLY A 67 -12.21 -22.22 -7.73
N LEU A 68 -12.72 -21.04 -7.48
CA LEU A 68 -12.67 -19.91 -8.42
C LEU A 68 -11.25 -19.45 -8.78
N GLY A 69 -10.32 -19.50 -7.85
CA GLY A 69 -8.98 -18.94 -8.02
C GLY A 69 -7.91 -19.90 -8.50
N ARG A 70 -8.21 -21.19 -8.70
CA ARG A 70 -7.19 -22.23 -8.94
C ARG A 70 -6.33 -21.99 -10.18
N ALA A 71 -6.92 -21.52 -11.27
CA ALA A 71 -6.19 -21.27 -12.52
C ALA A 71 -5.50 -19.91 -12.59
N GLN A 72 -5.84 -18.97 -11.69
CA GLN A 72 -5.37 -17.59 -11.71
C GLN A 72 -4.68 -17.15 -10.41
N GLN A 73 -4.10 -18.07 -9.64
CA GLN A 73 -3.54 -17.78 -8.33
C GLN A 73 -2.56 -16.59 -8.36
N ALA A 74 -1.58 -16.60 -9.27
CA ALA A 74 -0.60 -15.51 -9.39
C ALA A 74 -1.26 -14.16 -9.72
N LEU A 75 -2.32 -14.16 -10.55
CA LEU A 75 -3.06 -12.95 -10.90
C LEU A 75 -3.78 -12.37 -9.67
N LEU A 76 -4.46 -13.21 -8.89
CA LEU A 76 -5.24 -12.81 -7.73
C LEU A 76 -4.34 -12.34 -6.60
N ILE A 77 -3.26 -13.10 -6.29
CA ILE A 77 -2.26 -12.70 -5.29
C ILE A 77 -1.64 -11.37 -5.70
N GLY A 78 -1.20 -11.23 -6.95
CA GLY A 78 -0.59 -10.00 -7.42
C GLY A 78 -1.54 -8.80 -7.35
N ALA A 79 -2.85 -8.97 -7.61
CA ALA A 79 -3.82 -7.90 -7.47
C ALA A 79 -4.03 -7.47 -6.01
N ALA A 80 -4.02 -8.44 -5.07
CA ALA A 80 -4.08 -8.18 -3.64
C ALA A 80 -2.82 -7.43 -3.15
N GLU A 81 -1.62 -7.92 -3.50
CA GLU A 81 -0.34 -7.27 -3.16
C GLU A 81 -0.23 -5.86 -3.74
N ALA A 82 -0.73 -5.65 -4.96
CA ALA A 82 -0.77 -4.32 -5.57
C ALA A 82 -1.68 -3.37 -4.78
N GLY A 83 -2.77 -3.86 -4.20
CA GLY A 83 -3.67 -3.12 -3.32
C GLY A 83 -3.05 -2.82 -1.97
N ASP A 84 -2.60 -3.83 -1.27
CA ASP A 84 -2.14 -3.75 0.12
C ASP A 84 -0.74 -3.15 0.24
N PHE A 85 0.18 -3.59 -0.60
CA PHE A 85 1.60 -3.24 -0.49
C PHE A 85 2.06 -2.26 -1.56
N THR A 86 1.15 -1.76 -2.39
CA THR A 86 1.50 -0.89 -3.52
C THR A 86 2.56 -1.55 -4.44
N ALA A 87 2.52 -2.89 -4.52
CA ALA A 87 3.39 -3.65 -5.40
C ALA A 87 2.98 -3.49 -6.87
N TYR A 88 3.94 -3.76 -7.78
CA TYR A 88 3.65 -3.86 -9.21
C TYR A 88 4.09 -5.24 -9.73
N PRO A 89 3.30 -6.28 -9.52
CA PRO A 89 3.65 -7.64 -9.93
C PRO A 89 3.45 -7.87 -11.44
N GLY A 90 3.05 -6.83 -12.18
CA GLY A 90 2.87 -6.83 -13.63
C GLY A 90 1.51 -6.27 -14.06
N ALA A 91 1.42 -5.94 -15.35
CA ALA A 91 0.28 -5.23 -15.93
C ALA A 91 -1.07 -5.93 -15.69
N ALA A 92 -1.14 -7.25 -15.83
CA ALA A 92 -2.40 -8.00 -15.68
C ALA A 92 -2.97 -7.91 -14.26
N ALA A 93 -2.13 -8.13 -13.23
CA ALA A 93 -2.54 -8.04 -11.83
C ALA A 93 -2.94 -6.61 -11.46
N TYR A 94 -2.18 -5.63 -11.96
CA TYR A 94 -2.49 -4.23 -11.73
C TYR A 94 -3.82 -3.82 -12.41
N ARG A 95 -4.10 -4.28 -13.64
CA ARG A 95 -5.41 -4.07 -14.29
C ARG A 95 -6.55 -4.69 -13.47
N LEU A 96 -6.34 -5.88 -12.89
CA LEU A 96 -7.36 -6.49 -12.03
C LEU A 96 -7.61 -5.62 -10.79
N LEU A 97 -6.57 -5.12 -10.14
CA LEU A 97 -6.71 -4.15 -9.03
C LEU A 97 -7.55 -2.93 -9.45
N LEU A 98 -7.24 -2.33 -10.62
CA LEU A 98 -7.98 -1.16 -11.12
C LEU A 98 -9.46 -1.48 -11.37
N ARG A 99 -9.79 -2.68 -11.87
CA ARG A 99 -11.17 -3.14 -12.02
C ARG A 99 -11.87 -3.37 -10.69
N LEU A 100 -11.20 -3.95 -9.70
CA LEU A 100 -11.73 -4.09 -8.34
C LEU A 100 -12.01 -2.72 -7.71
N ASN A 101 -11.11 -1.77 -7.87
CA ASN A 101 -11.32 -0.40 -7.41
C ASN A 101 -12.48 0.30 -8.13
N GLN A 102 -12.66 0.06 -9.43
CA GLN A 102 -13.82 0.55 -10.19
C GLN A 102 -15.12 -0.10 -9.71
N TYR A 103 -15.09 -1.41 -9.43
CA TYR A 103 -16.22 -2.14 -8.84
C TYR A 103 -16.62 -1.54 -7.49
N ILE A 104 -15.67 -1.29 -6.59
CA ILE A 104 -15.90 -0.63 -5.29
C ILE A 104 -16.56 0.73 -5.49
N ARG A 105 -16.02 1.59 -6.36
CA ARG A 105 -16.60 2.90 -6.66
C ARG A 105 -18.04 2.79 -7.19
N SER A 106 -18.30 1.81 -8.05
CA SER A 106 -19.63 1.56 -8.59
C SER A 106 -20.61 1.12 -7.51
N CYS A 107 -20.19 0.32 -6.54
CA CYS A 107 -21.03 -0.06 -5.39
C CYS A 107 -21.32 1.15 -4.50
N CYS A 108 -20.29 1.94 -4.18
CA CYS A 108 -20.39 3.16 -3.39
C CYS A 108 -21.40 4.17 -4.00
N ALA A 109 -21.41 4.31 -5.32
CA ALA A 109 -22.33 5.23 -6.01
C ALA A 109 -23.79 4.74 -6.03
N ARG A 110 -24.06 3.46 -5.82
CA ARG A 110 -25.40 2.84 -5.96
C ARG A 110 -26.20 2.76 -4.67
N SER A 111 -25.56 2.68 -3.51
CA SER A 111 -26.23 2.37 -2.24
C SER A 111 -25.55 2.98 -1.03
N ALA A 112 -26.32 3.36 -0.02
CA ALA A 112 -25.80 3.72 1.29
C ALA A 112 -25.14 2.50 1.99
N ASP A 113 -25.69 1.30 1.77
CA ASP A 113 -25.15 0.04 2.31
C ASP A 113 -24.18 -0.63 1.32
N TRP A 114 -23.39 0.18 0.59
CA TRP A 114 -22.55 -0.27 -0.49
C TRP A 114 -21.50 -1.31 -0.08
N GLN A 115 -21.02 -1.26 1.15
CA GLN A 115 -20.03 -2.22 1.66
C GLN A 115 -20.62 -3.64 1.70
N ALA A 116 -21.79 -3.80 2.30
CA ALA A 116 -22.49 -5.07 2.35
C ALA A 116 -22.87 -5.56 0.93
N ALA A 117 -23.29 -4.65 0.05
CA ALA A 117 -23.59 -4.96 -1.34
C ALA A 117 -22.34 -5.43 -2.10
N ALA A 118 -21.19 -4.77 -1.90
CA ALA A 118 -19.93 -5.14 -2.53
C ALA A 118 -19.55 -6.60 -2.18
N TYR A 119 -19.59 -6.96 -0.90
CA TYR A 119 -19.25 -8.32 -0.45
C TYR A 119 -20.26 -9.37 -0.89
N ARG A 120 -21.55 -9.06 -0.87
CA ARG A 120 -22.59 -9.99 -1.32
C ARG A 120 -22.48 -10.33 -2.81
N ASP A 121 -22.14 -9.31 -3.62
CA ASP A 121 -22.22 -9.44 -5.07
C ASP A 121 -20.87 -9.83 -5.72
N ILE A 122 -19.74 -9.69 -5.00
CA ILE A 122 -18.40 -9.97 -5.55
C ILE A 122 -18.20 -11.43 -6.02
N PRO A 123 -18.74 -12.49 -5.35
CA PRO A 123 -18.54 -13.85 -5.85
C PRO A 123 -19.10 -14.06 -7.26
N ALA A 124 -20.19 -13.39 -7.60
CA ALA A 124 -20.77 -13.45 -8.94
C ALA A 124 -20.05 -12.53 -9.94
N ALA A 125 -19.51 -11.40 -9.49
CA ALA A 125 -18.85 -10.43 -10.36
C ALA A 125 -17.40 -10.80 -10.69
N LEU A 126 -16.68 -11.49 -9.79
CA LEU A 126 -15.25 -11.74 -9.91
C LEU A 126 -14.83 -12.49 -11.18
N PRO A 127 -15.54 -13.54 -11.67
CA PRO A 127 -15.18 -14.20 -12.92
C PRO A 127 -15.10 -13.25 -14.11
N GLU A 128 -16.02 -12.31 -14.20
CA GLU A 128 -16.04 -11.30 -15.25
C GLU A 128 -14.94 -10.25 -15.08
N LEU A 129 -14.66 -9.83 -13.86
CA LEU A 129 -13.55 -8.90 -13.55
C LEU A 129 -12.20 -9.52 -13.94
N ILE A 130 -12.00 -10.81 -13.65
CA ILE A 130 -10.81 -11.57 -14.05
C ILE A 130 -10.73 -11.64 -15.57
N ARG A 131 -11.78 -12.09 -16.24
CA ARG A 131 -11.81 -12.23 -17.69
C ARG A 131 -11.46 -10.93 -18.39
N THR A 132 -12.11 -9.85 -17.98
CA THR A 132 -11.92 -8.54 -18.59
C THR A 132 -10.64 -7.83 -18.17
N SER A 133 -9.93 -8.28 -17.15
CA SER A 133 -8.63 -7.71 -16.77
C SER A 133 -7.54 -7.92 -17.83
N GLY A 134 -7.71 -8.95 -18.69
CA GLY A 134 -6.85 -9.19 -19.85
C GLY A 134 -7.21 -8.41 -21.10
N GLU A 135 -8.37 -7.74 -21.14
CA GLU A 135 -8.82 -6.96 -22.29
C GLU A 135 -8.17 -5.58 -22.33
N ALA A 136 -7.87 -5.12 -23.55
CA ALA A 136 -7.38 -3.75 -23.75
C ALA A 136 -8.41 -2.72 -23.27
N ASP A 137 -7.92 -1.66 -22.61
CA ASP A 137 -8.72 -0.57 -22.10
C ASP A 137 -7.86 0.68 -21.99
N ASP A 138 -8.20 1.70 -22.76
CA ASP A 138 -7.36 2.89 -22.93
C ASP A 138 -7.05 3.60 -21.59
N GLU A 139 -8.02 3.69 -20.69
CA GLU A 139 -7.82 4.36 -19.39
C GLU A 139 -6.90 3.53 -18.48
N ARG A 140 -7.18 2.21 -18.33
CA ARG A 140 -6.35 1.34 -17.50
C ARG A 140 -4.97 1.12 -18.08
N ASP A 141 -4.87 1.02 -19.41
CA ASP A 141 -3.57 0.90 -20.09
C ASP A 141 -2.76 2.20 -19.99
N ALA A 142 -3.41 3.36 -19.97
CA ALA A 142 -2.73 4.62 -19.65
C ALA A 142 -2.14 4.61 -18.24
N GLN A 143 -2.86 4.07 -17.26
CA GLN A 143 -2.38 3.92 -15.89
C GLN A 143 -1.22 2.92 -15.78
N VAL A 144 -1.33 1.77 -16.44
CA VAL A 144 -0.23 0.79 -16.53
C VAL A 144 1.03 1.43 -17.13
N ARG A 145 0.88 2.12 -18.27
CA ARG A 145 2.00 2.82 -18.91
C ARG A 145 2.64 3.86 -18.00
N LEU A 146 1.84 4.65 -17.28
CA LEU A 146 2.36 5.65 -16.34
C LEU A 146 3.21 5.02 -15.23
N VAL A 147 2.78 3.87 -14.69
CA VAL A 147 3.56 3.12 -13.70
C VAL A 147 4.88 2.68 -14.31
N GLU A 148 4.85 2.02 -15.47
CA GLU A 148 6.03 1.48 -16.13
C GLU A 148 7.02 2.58 -16.57
N GLU A 149 6.52 3.70 -17.10
CA GLU A 149 7.32 4.89 -17.44
C GLU A 149 7.96 5.51 -16.21
N THR A 150 7.21 5.65 -15.09
CA THR A 150 7.76 6.17 -13.84
C THR A 150 8.85 5.24 -13.30
N GLN A 151 8.63 3.93 -13.35
CA GLN A 151 9.65 2.96 -12.99
C GLN A 151 10.90 3.04 -13.88
N ALA A 152 10.75 3.22 -15.18
CA ALA A 152 11.86 3.41 -16.08
C ALA A 152 12.65 4.69 -15.75
N ARG A 153 11.95 5.80 -15.52
CA ARG A 153 12.55 7.10 -15.15
C ARG A 153 13.29 7.05 -13.82
N LEU A 154 12.73 6.38 -12.81
CA LEU A 154 13.42 6.19 -11.53
C LEU A 154 14.71 5.36 -11.67
N ARG A 155 14.70 4.33 -12.54
CA ARG A 155 15.92 3.54 -12.80
C ARG A 155 17.01 4.34 -13.50
N THR A 156 16.63 5.26 -14.39
CA THR A 156 17.58 6.11 -15.15
C THR A 156 17.91 7.43 -14.48
N GLY A 157 17.19 7.80 -13.41
CA GLY A 157 17.32 9.11 -12.76
C GLY A 157 16.66 10.26 -13.53
N ASP A 158 15.87 9.97 -14.58
CA ASP A 158 15.21 11.01 -15.38
C ASP A 158 14.08 11.72 -14.61
N GLY A 159 14.36 12.93 -14.16
CA GLY A 159 13.44 13.76 -13.37
C GLY A 159 13.37 13.40 -11.88
N PHE A 160 14.15 12.41 -11.42
CA PHE A 160 14.24 12.00 -10.02
C PHE A 160 15.70 11.93 -9.58
N LEU A 161 15.97 12.37 -8.36
CA LEU A 161 17.22 12.09 -7.65
C LEU A 161 17.00 10.86 -6.79
N VAL A 162 17.64 9.75 -7.15
CA VAL A 162 17.52 8.48 -6.41
C VAL A 162 18.86 8.16 -5.78
N GLU A 163 18.89 8.05 -4.45
CA GLU A 163 20.10 7.78 -3.68
C GLU A 163 19.83 6.68 -2.65
N ARG A 164 20.80 5.80 -2.44
CA ARG A 164 20.73 4.70 -1.47
C ARG A 164 21.78 4.85 -0.41
N ALA A 165 21.39 4.60 0.84
CA ALA A 165 22.29 4.56 1.98
C ALA A 165 21.83 3.44 2.93
N GLU A 166 22.56 2.35 2.98
CA GLU A 166 22.24 1.18 3.80
C GLU A 166 20.81 0.69 3.62
N ARG A 167 19.92 1.04 4.55
CA ARG A 167 18.50 0.64 4.57
C ARG A 167 17.56 1.74 4.09
N LEU A 168 18.10 2.83 3.53
CA LEU A 168 17.33 4.00 3.12
C LEU A 168 17.42 4.23 1.62
N LEU A 169 16.28 4.22 0.95
CA LEU A 169 16.10 4.71 -0.41
C LEU A 169 15.56 6.14 -0.34
N SER A 170 16.35 7.12 -0.80
CA SER A 170 15.92 8.51 -0.92
C SER A 170 15.52 8.82 -2.35
N ILE A 171 14.32 9.39 -2.54
CA ILE A 171 13.77 9.79 -3.84
C ILE A 171 13.38 11.25 -3.77
N GLY A 172 14.13 12.09 -4.50
CA GLY A 172 13.87 13.51 -4.63
C GLY A 172 13.32 13.86 -6.00
N TRP A 173 12.37 14.81 -6.08
CA TRP A 173 11.87 15.36 -7.33
C TRP A 173 11.38 16.80 -7.17
N ARG A 174 11.21 17.51 -8.30
CA ARG A 174 10.57 18.82 -8.34
C ARG A 174 9.14 18.71 -8.80
N ARG A 175 8.25 19.37 -8.09
CA ARG A 175 6.87 19.56 -8.52
C ARG A 175 6.84 20.39 -9.81
N ARG A 176 6.13 19.91 -10.83
CA ARG A 176 5.84 20.71 -12.02
C ARG A 176 4.76 21.74 -11.69
N LEU A 177 4.97 23.01 -12.06
CA LEU A 177 3.97 24.07 -11.95
C LEU A 177 2.71 23.63 -12.70
N GLY A 178 1.54 23.69 -12.04
CA GLY A 178 0.24 23.34 -12.63
C GLY A 178 -0.32 21.97 -12.25
N GLN A 179 0.43 21.09 -11.58
CA GLN A 179 -0.11 19.87 -11.00
C GLN A 179 -0.65 20.14 -9.60
N GLY A 180 -1.81 19.54 -9.27
CA GLY A 180 -2.57 19.77 -8.04
C GLY A 180 -1.79 19.81 -6.73
N SER A 181 -2.41 20.33 -5.68
CA SER A 181 -1.73 20.87 -4.51
C SER A 181 -1.00 19.89 -3.61
N ASP A 182 -1.21 18.57 -3.69
CA ASP A 182 -0.88 17.71 -2.57
C ASP A 182 -0.02 16.50 -2.96
N ALA A 183 1.30 16.61 -2.82
CA ALA A 183 2.19 15.49 -3.07
C ALA A 183 1.95 14.30 -2.12
N PHE A 184 1.54 14.55 -0.88
CA PHE A 184 1.29 13.50 0.11
C PHE A 184 -0.14 12.98 0.09
N ASN A 185 -1.15 13.80 -0.25
CA ASN A 185 -2.50 13.32 -0.52
C ASN A 185 -2.55 12.36 -1.70
N VAL A 186 -1.58 12.44 -2.56
CA VAL A 186 -1.37 11.54 -3.68
C VAL A 186 -1.02 10.11 -3.23
N VAL A 187 -0.32 9.94 -2.11
CA VAL A 187 -0.09 8.59 -1.53
C VAL A 187 -1.41 8.00 -1.02
N HIS A 188 -2.33 8.84 -0.56
CA HIS A 188 -3.63 8.44 -0.04
C HIS A 188 -4.77 8.57 -1.04
N GLN A 189 -4.67 9.49 -2.00
CA GLN A 189 -5.60 9.60 -3.12
C GLN A 189 -5.07 8.73 -4.26
N ARG A 190 -5.72 7.63 -4.47
CA ARG A 190 -5.49 6.56 -5.45
C ARG A 190 -5.39 7.00 -6.92
N GLU A 191 -5.28 8.29 -7.21
CA GLU A 191 -5.32 8.84 -8.56
C GLU A 191 -3.95 9.27 -9.09
N ASP A 192 -2.92 9.37 -8.22
CA ASP A 192 -1.57 9.69 -8.68
C ASP A 192 -0.64 8.48 -8.61
N LEU A 193 -0.64 7.77 -9.71
CA LEU A 193 0.17 6.58 -9.96
C LEU A 193 1.68 6.81 -9.89
N THR A 194 2.12 8.05 -9.97
CA THR A 194 3.54 8.38 -9.85
C THR A 194 4.09 7.95 -8.50
N LEU A 195 3.32 8.16 -7.41
CA LEU A 195 3.72 7.72 -6.08
C LEU A 195 3.56 6.21 -5.86
N HIS A 196 2.53 5.60 -6.44
CA HIS A 196 2.41 4.15 -6.45
C HIS A 196 3.59 3.49 -7.18
N ALA A 197 4.01 4.07 -8.29
CA ALA A 197 5.15 3.58 -9.04
C ALA A 197 6.48 3.78 -8.30
N ILE A 198 6.66 4.90 -7.59
CA ILE A 198 7.81 5.16 -6.71
C ILE A 198 7.87 4.10 -5.61
N ALA A 199 6.77 3.85 -4.94
CA ALA A 199 6.70 2.83 -3.91
C ALA A 199 6.92 1.41 -4.44
N ALA A 200 6.45 1.11 -5.66
CA ALA A 200 6.61 -0.19 -6.29
C ALA A 200 8.06 -0.49 -6.72
N ILE A 201 8.87 0.54 -6.99
CA ILE A 201 10.31 0.36 -7.31
C ILE A 201 11.16 0.24 -6.06
N ALA A 202 10.81 0.96 -5.01
CA ALA A 202 11.46 0.78 -3.74
C ALA A 202 11.16 -0.65 -3.27
N ARG A 203 12.19 -1.47 -3.20
CA ARG A 203 12.01 -2.82 -2.69
C ARG A 203 11.35 -2.76 -1.33
N ALA A 204 10.48 -3.70 -1.10
CA ALA A 204 9.68 -3.80 0.11
C ALA A 204 10.50 -3.90 1.43
N ASP A 205 11.80 -4.15 1.34
CA ASP A 205 12.75 -4.28 2.45
C ASP A 205 13.49 -2.98 2.83
N GLU A 206 13.23 -1.87 2.12
CA GLU A 206 13.90 -0.58 2.35
C GLU A 206 12.96 0.49 2.90
N PHE A 207 13.47 1.33 3.82
CA PHE A 207 12.81 2.58 4.20
C PHE A 207 12.93 3.59 3.06
N GLN A 208 11.88 4.40 2.87
CA GLN A 208 11.81 5.36 1.77
C GLN A 208 11.72 6.78 2.28
N LEU A 209 12.69 7.62 1.95
CA LEU A 209 12.60 9.06 2.15
C LEU A 209 12.14 9.72 0.85
N LEU A 210 10.94 10.22 0.86
CA LEU A 210 10.36 11.00 -0.23
C LEU A 210 10.63 12.48 0.02
N ALA A 211 11.20 13.17 -0.97
CA ALA A 211 11.58 14.58 -0.89
C ALA A 211 11.07 15.34 -2.11
N MET A 212 10.02 16.14 -1.93
CA MET A 212 9.44 16.95 -2.99
C MET A 212 9.83 18.41 -2.86
N ALA A 213 10.66 18.89 -3.79
CA ALA A 213 11.04 20.30 -3.85
C ALA A 213 9.86 21.16 -4.31
N THR A 214 9.61 22.23 -3.58
CA THR A 214 8.60 23.27 -3.86
C THR A 214 9.26 24.65 -3.87
N PRO A 215 8.60 25.72 -4.31
CA PRO A 215 9.15 27.08 -4.22
C PRO A 215 9.42 27.54 -2.78
N SER A 216 8.73 27.00 -1.78
CA SER A 216 8.87 27.37 -0.36
C SER A 216 9.84 26.50 0.42
N GLY A 217 10.40 25.45 -0.18
CA GLY A 217 11.28 24.49 0.49
C GLY A 217 11.01 23.07 0.01
N THR A 218 11.32 22.08 0.85
CA THR A 218 11.10 20.68 0.50
C THR A 218 10.11 20.01 1.46
N VAL A 219 9.12 19.35 0.93
CA VAL A 219 8.17 18.53 1.69
C VAL A 219 8.72 17.12 1.80
N TYR A 220 8.69 16.54 3.00
CA TYR A 220 9.30 15.24 3.27
C TYR A 220 8.34 14.25 3.89
N GLN A 221 8.56 12.98 3.52
CA GLN A 221 7.92 11.83 4.17
C GLN A 221 8.91 10.66 4.23
N LEU A 222 9.08 10.07 5.40
CA LEU A 222 9.83 8.83 5.61
C LEU A 222 8.83 7.70 5.85
N ASP A 223 8.86 6.72 4.99
CA ASP A 223 8.01 5.55 5.05
C ASP A 223 8.78 4.29 5.43
N ALA A 224 8.16 3.42 6.23
CA ALA A 224 8.55 2.02 6.33
C ALA A 224 8.22 1.28 5.02
N PRO A 225 8.81 0.10 4.77
CA PRO A 225 8.38 -0.77 3.68
C PRO A 225 6.87 -0.99 3.68
N ARG A 226 6.25 -0.99 2.51
CA ARG A 226 4.79 -0.97 2.37
C ARG A 226 4.08 -2.17 3.00
N HIS A 227 4.74 -3.30 3.14
CA HIS A 227 4.24 -4.49 3.82
C HIS A 227 4.46 -4.49 5.35
N SER A 228 5.20 -3.53 5.90
CA SER A 228 5.65 -3.53 7.31
C SER A 228 4.53 -3.51 8.35
N TRP A 229 3.31 -3.18 7.98
CA TRP A 229 2.12 -3.23 8.83
C TRP A 229 1.48 -4.63 8.92
N ALA A 230 1.79 -5.52 7.96
CA ALA A 230 1.25 -6.86 7.86
C ALA A 230 2.15 -7.91 8.55
N GLU A 231 1.59 -9.07 8.84
CA GLU A 231 2.32 -10.26 9.24
C GLU A 231 2.59 -11.12 8.00
N THR A 232 3.76 -10.90 7.39
CA THR A 232 4.16 -11.51 6.11
C THR A 232 4.96 -12.79 6.31
N VAL A 233 5.00 -13.64 5.28
CA VAL A 233 5.73 -14.92 5.24
C VAL A 233 6.90 -14.85 4.26
N GLU A 234 6.67 -14.30 3.07
CA GLU A 234 7.68 -14.20 2.00
C GLU A 234 8.42 -12.87 2.06
N LEU A 235 7.74 -11.80 2.47
CA LEU A 235 8.34 -10.49 2.67
C LEU A 235 8.98 -10.39 4.06
N PRO A 236 10.16 -9.75 4.19
CA PRO A 236 10.89 -9.70 5.45
C PRO A 236 10.14 -8.91 6.53
N HIS A 237 10.16 -9.40 7.76
CA HIS A 237 9.66 -8.61 8.89
C HIS A 237 10.53 -7.38 9.12
N VAL A 238 9.92 -6.19 9.09
CA VAL A 238 10.61 -4.92 9.32
C VAL A 238 10.10 -4.29 10.62
N PRO A 239 10.90 -4.31 11.70
CA PRO A 239 10.55 -3.60 12.92
C PRO A 239 10.62 -2.09 12.69
N TRP A 240 9.63 -1.37 13.24
CA TRP A 240 9.60 0.09 13.15
C TRP A 240 10.57 0.71 14.16
N PRO A 241 11.47 1.59 13.70
CA PRO A 241 12.38 2.30 14.59
C PRO A 241 11.62 3.33 15.43
N ASP A 242 12.11 3.59 16.64
CA ASP A 242 11.73 4.80 17.37
C ASP A 242 12.46 6.00 16.78
N LEU A 243 11.69 6.94 16.25
CA LEU A 243 12.20 8.16 15.62
C LEU A 243 11.96 9.42 16.49
N SER A 244 11.62 9.27 17.77
CA SER A 244 11.32 10.38 18.66
C SER A 244 12.48 11.36 18.78
N ASP A 245 13.72 10.87 18.98
CA ASP A 245 14.91 11.70 19.03
C ASP A 245 15.20 12.44 17.73
N LEU A 246 14.97 11.75 16.58
CA LEU A 246 15.11 12.37 15.27
C LEU A 246 14.06 13.47 15.08
N ARG A 247 12.81 13.20 15.37
CA ARG A 247 11.71 14.18 15.33
C ARG A 247 12.05 15.43 16.15
N ASP A 248 12.51 15.26 17.38
CA ASP A 248 12.77 16.36 18.29
C ASP A 248 13.95 17.22 17.80
N ARG A 249 15.01 16.59 17.28
CA ARG A 249 16.13 17.31 16.63
C ARG A 249 15.65 18.12 15.43
N LEU A 250 14.85 17.52 14.54
CA LEU A 250 14.33 18.20 13.34
C LEU A 250 13.41 19.36 13.73
N ASN A 251 12.55 19.20 14.73
CA ASN A 251 11.71 20.28 15.25
C ASN A 251 12.55 21.44 15.85
N ALA A 252 13.68 21.14 16.43
CA ALA A 252 14.60 22.17 16.94
C ALA A 252 15.38 22.90 15.82
N GLU A 253 15.62 22.24 14.69
CA GLU A 253 16.27 22.81 13.51
C GLU A 253 15.33 23.68 12.66
N GLU A 254 14.00 23.48 12.74
CA GLU A 254 13.02 24.24 11.96
C GLU A 254 12.93 25.70 12.43
N THR A 255 12.89 26.61 11.46
CA THR A 255 12.76 28.06 11.71
C THR A 255 11.37 28.60 11.41
N GLY A 256 10.47 27.77 10.87
CA GLY A 256 9.12 28.12 10.43
C GLY A 256 8.01 27.42 11.24
N PRO A 257 6.79 27.45 10.74
CA PRO A 257 5.64 26.80 11.39
C PRO A 257 5.63 25.28 11.24
N VAL A 258 6.57 24.71 10.47
CA VAL A 258 6.66 23.27 10.21
C VAL A 258 6.82 22.49 11.51
N ARG A 259 6.15 21.35 11.55
CA ARG A 259 6.27 20.35 12.61
C ARG A 259 6.62 19.00 12.01
N TRP A 260 7.60 18.34 12.61
CA TRP A 260 7.93 16.97 12.32
C TRP A 260 7.09 16.05 13.21
N LEU A 261 6.26 15.23 12.59
CA LEU A 261 5.45 14.24 13.28
C LEU A 261 6.07 12.85 13.08
N ALA A 262 6.19 12.10 14.17
CA ALA A 262 6.61 10.70 14.14
C ALA A 262 5.46 9.81 14.63
N ARG A 263 5.53 8.50 14.35
CA ARG A 263 4.55 7.57 14.92
C ARG A 263 4.55 7.65 16.46
N PRO A 264 3.38 7.53 17.10
CA PRO A 264 2.06 7.22 16.53
C PRO A 264 1.36 8.40 15.83
N GLU A 265 1.82 9.64 15.99
CA GLU A 265 1.13 10.84 15.50
C GLU A 265 1.01 10.86 13.97
N ALA A 266 2.04 10.37 13.27
CA ALA A 266 2.06 10.29 11.81
C ALA A 266 1.15 9.17 11.25
N SER A 267 0.51 8.37 12.08
CA SER A 267 -0.38 7.27 11.65
C SER A 267 -1.56 7.75 10.80
N GLN A 268 -1.95 9.02 10.93
CA GLN A 268 -2.99 9.62 10.09
C GLN A 268 -2.54 9.80 8.63
N ALA A 269 -1.23 9.81 8.36
CA ALA A 269 -0.67 9.92 7.02
C ALA A 269 -0.54 8.57 6.28
N GLY A 270 -1.00 7.46 6.88
CA GLY A 270 -0.99 6.12 6.33
C GLY A 270 -0.26 5.09 7.21
N PHE A 271 -0.55 3.81 6.98
CA PHE A 271 -0.05 2.70 7.82
C PHE A 271 1.47 2.59 7.90
N VAL A 272 2.19 3.14 6.94
CA VAL A 272 3.65 3.01 6.82
C VAL A 272 4.42 4.31 7.02
N CYS A 273 3.75 5.45 7.14
CA CYS A 273 4.42 6.72 7.39
C CYS A 273 5.02 6.73 8.81
N LEU A 274 6.33 6.92 8.90
CA LEU A 274 7.08 6.97 10.16
C LEU A 274 7.39 8.38 10.60
N LEU A 275 7.64 9.30 9.63
CA LEU A 275 8.01 10.68 9.90
C LEU A 275 7.57 11.56 8.73
N ALA A 276 7.02 12.72 9.00
CA ALA A 276 6.61 13.68 7.97
C ALA A 276 6.80 15.13 8.41
N SER A 277 7.10 16.02 7.44
CA SER A 277 7.07 17.47 7.63
C SER A 277 5.65 17.99 7.40
N THR A 278 5.05 18.62 8.41
CA THR A 278 3.64 19.04 8.38
C THR A 278 3.46 20.45 8.91
N SER A 279 2.34 21.07 8.57
CA SER A 279 1.82 22.25 9.26
C SER A 279 1.30 21.86 10.66
N PRO A 280 1.04 22.82 11.56
CA PRO A 280 0.37 22.54 12.84
C PRO A 280 -1.02 21.89 12.69
N ALA A 281 -1.65 22.01 11.51
CA ALA A 281 -2.92 21.37 11.17
C ALA A 281 -2.73 19.95 10.59
N GLY A 282 -1.51 19.41 10.56
CA GLY A 282 -1.19 18.07 10.06
C GLY A 282 -1.17 17.94 8.54
N GLN A 283 -1.22 19.05 7.79
CA GLN A 283 -1.08 19.03 6.33
C GLN A 283 0.40 19.04 5.93
N PRO A 284 0.77 18.39 4.81
CA PRO A 284 2.14 18.44 4.30
C PRO A 284 2.65 19.88 4.16
N GLU A 285 3.81 20.17 4.73
CA GLU A 285 4.39 21.52 4.75
C GLU A 285 5.87 21.49 4.41
N ALA A 286 6.33 22.51 3.68
CA ALA A 286 7.69 22.60 3.22
C ALA A 286 8.65 22.98 4.35
N SER A 287 9.60 22.10 4.66
CA SER A 287 10.68 22.29 5.63
C SER A 287 11.80 23.15 5.04
N CYS A 288 12.50 23.89 5.89
CA CYS A 288 13.72 24.60 5.55
C CYS A 288 14.98 23.69 5.61
N ILE A 289 14.86 22.47 6.13
CA ILE A 289 15.98 21.53 6.26
C ILE A 289 16.39 21.02 4.88
N PRO A 290 17.67 21.12 4.47
CA PRO A 290 18.13 20.64 3.17
C PRO A 290 18.01 19.10 3.02
N PRO A 291 17.74 18.59 1.80
CA PRO A 291 17.55 17.16 1.56
C PRO A 291 18.73 16.29 2.00
N GLU A 292 19.97 16.71 1.75
CA GLU A 292 21.18 15.99 2.16
C GLU A 292 21.32 15.89 3.68
N ARG A 293 20.94 16.96 4.40
CA ARG A 293 20.96 16.97 5.86
C ARG A 293 19.94 16.00 6.43
N LEU A 294 18.71 16.04 5.91
CA LEU A 294 17.65 15.14 6.36
C LEU A 294 17.97 13.68 6.03
N ARG A 295 18.45 13.41 4.80
CA ARG A 295 18.85 12.06 4.39
C ARG A 295 19.89 11.47 5.34
N SER A 296 20.94 12.24 5.67
CA SER A 296 21.98 11.79 6.59
C SER A 296 21.42 11.51 7.98
N ALA A 297 20.53 12.38 8.49
CA ALA A 297 19.91 12.21 9.80
C ALA A 297 18.98 10.98 9.85
N CYS A 298 18.21 10.72 8.79
CA CYS A 298 17.39 9.52 8.67
C CYS A 298 18.25 8.25 8.58
N ALA A 299 19.30 8.24 7.75
CA ALA A 299 20.20 7.10 7.64
C ALA A 299 20.85 6.75 8.99
N GLU A 300 21.35 7.77 9.73
CA GLU A 300 21.90 7.59 11.08
C GLU A 300 20.88 7.00 12.06
N ALA A 301 19.64 7.52 12.04
CA ALA A 301 18.58 7.02 12.93
C ALA A 301 18.18 5.57 12.61
N LEU A 302 18.12 5.21 11.32
CA LEU A 302 17.76 3.88 10.86
C LEU A 302 18.86 2.84 11.01
N ALA A 303 20.13 3.26 11.11
CA ALA A 303 21.27 2.38 11.39
C ALA A 303 21.29 1.86 12.84
N LYS A 304 20.66 2.59 13.76
CA LYS A 304 20.48 2.14 15.15
C LYS A 304 19.50 0.98 15.15
N ARG A 305 19.97 -0.25 15.39
CA ARG A 305 19.08 -1.40 15.57
C ARG A 305 18.27 -1.22 16.85
N PRO A 306 16.95 -1.55 16.84
CA PRO A 306 16.16 -1.58 18.06
C PRO A 306 16.69 -2.61 19.06
#